data_908017547512f7151e7ab735f0eda478
#
_entry.id   908017547512f7151e7ab735f0eda478
#
_cell.length_a   1.000
_cell.length_b   1.000
_cell.length_c   1.000
_cell.angle_alpha   90.00
_cell.angle_beta   90.00
_cell.angle_gamma   90.00
#
_symmetry.space_group_name_H-M   'P 1'
#
loop_
_entity.id
_entity.type
_entity.pdbx_description
1 polymer ?
#
loop_
_entity_poly.entity_id
_entity_poly.type
_entity_poly.pdbx_seq_one_letter_code
_entity_poly.pdbx_strand_id
1 'polypeptide(L)'
;MKKIFNFLRENPLYVIMLLASVVLYFFDEAEAGMMLATVSVVPAGITHTGNGTAGLPTQGSGDATTVSEVSEMTDIIEADVDAEITKIASDESVIDTIKRRVKRQVPVKSFEVDHYMIDEKRSKAYTNATYTGIKATRAEIPFATTGERKIFQEYYTAICKGVNGYDPTGQIELHGVDLMLFFVGYNSTTEAPIAMAVNGPKTNPSDDYCVVPTIPAGTEIVLLSSAAYETQKFIAPSTVVPIPERMYLQKQLCNSIISDYFAAQKKRIPFSENQIAEAAIRQFRLESCRTAWIGQPGKFKVQAMDSSMGYQWDYFSKGIRWQFKRQYDLASKITFGDLINLSMVKFTGFNCSKKAIWLLGKQLLNDIQQIDLTLYKNVNFKGDKVFGIECSSIHTVFGDIALVHDPTLDALGYSNCGGLIDEEGLVRYYLKNEDVKTENVDGEEAKREVVMTIDCLCLKGYSHIWVNGASETSSIPGATRVTSSDTLPEDPQINDVIVLTANVNHLVNGEQKLWFEAGSVVTFNGNTWIEYTGSYAV
;
A
#
# COMPACT_ATOMS: atom_id res chain seq x y z
N MET A 1 -2.70 -12.72 -60.71
CA MET A 1 -2.24 -11.52 -59.98
C MET A 1 -2.69 -10.19 -60.60
N LYS A 2 -2.47 -9.92 -61.88
CA LYS A 2 -2.91 -8.64 -62.54
C LYS A 2 -4.42 -8.36 -62.44
N LYS A 3 -5.30 -9.38 -62.52
CA LYS A 3 -6.77 -9.20 -62.41
C LYS A 3 -7.21 -8.83 -60.98
N ILE A 4 -6.52 -9.35 -59.96
CA ILE A 4 -6.80 -9.03 -58.54
C ILE A 4 -6.34 -7.61 -58.23
N PHE A 5 -5.21 -7.19 -58.77
CA PHE A 5 -4.67 -5.84 -58.57
C PHE A 5 -5.54 -4.75 -59.22
N ASN A 6 -6.11 -5.02 -60.39
CA ASN A 6 -7.05 -4.11 -61.05
C ASN A 6 -8.38 -4.02 -60.31
N PHE A 7 -8.91 -5.13 -59.78
CA PHE A 7 -10.12 -5.15 -58.98
C PHE A 7 -9.97 -4.34 -57.68
N LEU A 8 -8.84 -4.47 -56.98
CA LEU A 8 -8.55 -3.71 -55.77
C LEU A 8 -8.36 -2.21 -56.06
N ARG A 9 -7.83 -1.83 -57.21
CA ARG A 9 -7.66 -0.44 -57.61
C ARG A 9 -8.99 0.24 -57.97
N GLU A 10 -9.94 -0.52 -58.52
CA GLU A 10 -11.28 0.00 -58.90
C GLU A 10 -12.26 0.03 -57.72
N ASN A 11 -11.95 -0.68 -56.62
CA ASN A 11 -12.80 -0.74 -55.44
C ASN A 11 -12.03 -0.43 -54.15
N PRO A 12 -11.74 0.84 -53.85
CA PRO A 12 -10.96 1.25 -52.70
C PRO A 12 -11.57 0.83 -51.36
N LEU A 13 -12.88 0.63 -51.30
CA LEU A 13 -13.58 0.11 -50.13
C LEU A 13 -13.10 -1.30 -49.71
N TYR A 14 -12.81 -2.17 -50.69
CA TYR A 14 -12.30 -3.51 -50.41
C TYR A 14 -10.87 -3.49 -49.86
N VAL A 15 -10.05 -2.51 -50.28
CA VAL A 15 -8.70 -2.31 -49.71
C VAL A 15 -8.80 -1.86 -48.27
N ILE A 16 -9.73 -0.98 -47.96
CA ILE A 16 -9.97 -0.52 -46.57
C ILE A 16 -10.50 -1.66 -45.70
N MET A 17 -11.43 -2.48 -46.19
CA MET A 17 -11.93 -3.64 -45.47
C MET A 17 -10.84 -4.71 -45.24
N LEU A 18 -9.95 -4.90 -46.21
CA LEU A 18 -8.86 -5.86 -46.09
C LEU A 18 -7.77 -5.36 -45.10
N LEU A 19 -7.49 -4.06 -45.12
CA LEU A 19 -6.63 -3.43 -44.11
C LEU A 19 -7.28 -3.48 -42.73
N ALA A 20 -8.56 -3.23 -42.58
CA ALA A 20 -9.29 -3.35 -41.35
C ALA A 20 -9.29 -4.79 -40.80
N SER A 21 -9.42 -5.81 -41.66
CA SER A 21 -9.35 -7.21 -41.27
C SER A 21 -7.95 -7.64 -40.82
N VAL A 22 -6.89 -7.05 -41.40
CA VAL A 22 -5.50 -7.28 -40.95
C VAL A 22 -5.24 -6.62 -39.63
N VAL A 23 -5.75 -5.43 -39.38
CA VAL A 23 -5.66 -4.74 -38.09
C VAL A 23 -6.40 -5.53 -37.01
N LEU A 24 -7.62 -6.04 -37.30
CA LEU A 24 -8.40 -6.90 -36.41
C LEU A 24 -7.69 -8.22 -36.05
N TYR A 25 -6.83 -8.72 -36.93
CA TYR A 25 -6.06 -9.94 -36.64
C TYR A 25 -4.89 -9.73 -35.67
N PHE A 26 -4.41 -8.50 -35.56
CA PHE A 26 -3.26 -8.16 -34.70
C PHE A 26 -3.63 -7.50 -33.36
N PHE A 27 -4.90 -7.15 -33.16
CA PHE A 27 -5.37 -6.54 -31.90
C PHE A 27 -6.39 -7.45 -31.22
N ASP A 28 -6.35 -7.50 -29.90
CA ASP A 28 -7.30 -8.25 -29.07
C ASP A 28 -8.75 -7.77 -29.32
N GLU A 29 -9.72 -8.70 -29.34
CA GLU A 29 -11.12 -8.44 -29.73
C GLU A 29 -11.76 -7.24 -29.02
N ALA A 30 -11.35 -6.94 -27.77
CA ALA A 30 -11.86 -5.81 -27.01
C ALA A 30 -11.34 -4.44 -27.52
N GLU A 31 -10.08 -4.36 -27.93
CA GLU A 31 -9.50 -3.13 -28.48
C GLU A 31 -9.95 -2.86 -29.91
N ALA A 32 -10.14 -3.93 -30.70
CA ALA A 32 -10.65 -3.81 -32.05
C ALA A 32 -12.12 -3.34 -32.08
N GLY A 33 -12.93 -3.74 -31.14
CA GLY A 33 -14.29 -3.26 -30.93
C GLY A 33 -14.35 -1.76 -30.64
N MET A 34 -13.43 -1.27 -29.84
CA MET A 34 -13.32 0.16 -29.52
C MET A 34 -12.80 0.99 -30.70
N MET A 35 -11.84 0.47 -31.47
CA MET A 35 -11.38 1.17 -32.68
C MET A 35 -12.45 1.24 -33.77
N LEU A 36 -13.26 0.22 -33.91
CA LEU A 36 -14.39 0.24 -34.87
C LEU A 36 -15.52 1.18 -34.41
N ALA A 37 -15.72 1.33 -33.13
CA ALA A 37 -16.70 2.29 -32.59
C ALA A 37 -16.24 3.75 -32.74
N THR A 38 -14.93 4.00 -32.84
CA THR A 38 -14.37 5.35 -33.05
C THR A 38 -14.25 5.72 -34.55
N VAL A 39 -14.28 4.76 -35.45
CA VAL A 39 -14.55 5.04 -36.86
C VAL A 39 -16.06 5.19 -37.02
N SER A 40 -16.64 6.20 -36.37
CA SER A 40 -17.88 6.76 -36.90
C SER A 40 -17.54 7.21 -38.30
N VAL A 41 -18.08 6.50 -39.27
CA VAL A 41 -18.21 7.06 -40.62
C VAL A 41 -18.98 8.35 -40.39
N VAL A 42 -18.25 9.46 -40.28
CA VAL A 42 -18.87 10.76 -40.50
C VAL A 42 -19.48 10.62 -41.87
N PRO A 43 -20.81 10.60 -42.02
CA PRO A 43 -21.40 10.59 -43.34
C PRO A 43 -20.74 11.76 -44.04
N ALA A 44 -20.05 11.46 -45.13
CA ALA A 44 -19.46 12.47 -46.01
C ALA A 44 -20.54 13.53 -46.14
N GLY A 45 -20.20 14.75 -45.68
CA GLY A 45 -21.16 15.77 -45.39
C GLY A 45 -22.27 15.75 -46.42
N ILE A 46 -23.51 15.85 -45.98
CA ILE A 46 -24.70 15.79 -46.81
C ILE A 46 -24.41 16.69 -48.00
N THR A 47 -24.01 16.07 -49.11
CA THR A 47 -23.93 16.77 -50.34
C THR A 47 -25.40 17.06 -50.69
N HIS A 48 -25.78 18.32 -50.63
CA HIS A 48 -27.06 18.76 -51.10
C HIS A 48 -27.22 18.32 -52.54
N THR A 49 -27.79 17.14 -52.76
CA THR A 49 -28.22 16.66 -54.08
C THR A 49 -29.64 17.16 -54.36
N GLY A 50 -29.89 18.37 -53.94
CA GLY A 50 -31.08 19.06 -54.38
C GLY A 50 -30.91 19.39 -55.87
N ASN A 51 -31.88 19.05 -56.66
CA ASN A 51 -31.98 19.35 -58.11
C ASN A 51 -32.08 20.86 -58.36
N GLY A 52 -31.62 21.70 -57.47
CA GLY A 52 -31.67 23.15 -57.57
C GLY A 52 -30.32 23.73 -57.97
N THR A 53 -30.30 24.60 -58.92
CA THR A 53 -29.19 25.52 -59.17
C THR A 53 -28.96 26.37 -57.91
N ALA A 54 -27.72 26.51 -57.47
CA ALA A 54 -27.39 27.29 -56.27
C ALA A 54 -28.06 28.67 -56.31
N GLY A 55 -28.90 28.98 -55.33
CA GLY A 55 -29.60 30.26 -55.19
C GLY A 55 -31.04 30.31 -55.70
N LEU A 56 -31.57 29.22 -56.24
CA LEU A 56 -32.99 29.14 -56.62
C LEU A 56 -33.77 28.27 -55.63
N PRO A 57 -34.99 28.68 -55.21
CA PRO A 57 -35.82 27.85 -54.36
C PRO A 57 -36.20 26.56 -55.11
N THR A 58 -36.02 25.42 -54.45
CA THR A 58 -36.42 24.11 -54.96
C THR A 58 -37.94 24.03 -54.97
N GLN A 59 -38.53 23.69 -56.13
CA GLN A 59 -39.96 23.36 -56.20
C GLN A 59 -40.13 21.96 -55.58
N GLY A 60 -41.03 21.85 -54.62
CA GLY A 60 -41.47 20.54 -54.12
C GLY A 60 -42.18 19.72 -55.18
N SER A 61 -42.17 18.43 -55.10
CA SER A 61 -42.87 17.50 -55.93
C SER A 61 -44.37 17.60 -55.67
N GLY A 62 -45.20 18.21 -56.13
CA GLY A 62 -46.62 18.47 -56.04
C GLY A 62 -47.56 17.67 -55.12
N ASP A 63 -47.03 16.72 -54.38
CA ASP A 63 -47.75 15.88 -53.41
C ASP A 63 -47.57 16.34 -51.94
N ALA A 64 -47.79 15.50 -50.98
CA ALA A 64 -47.70 15.86 -49.58
C ALA A 64 -46.23 16.11 -49.15
N THR A 65 -45.97 17.27 -48.48
CA THR A 65 -44.67 17.55 -47.90
C THR A 65 -44.45 16.63 -46.69
N THR A 66 -43.61 15.62 -46.84
CA THR A 66 -43.27 14.67 -45.78
C THR A 66 -41.95 15.02 -45.10
N VAL A 67 -41.76 14.55 -43.88
CA VAL A 67 -40.49 14.71 -43.15
C VAL A 67 -39.30 14.14 -43.94
N SER A 68 -39.53 13.05 -44.70
CA SER A 68 -38.50 12.42 -45.53
C SER A 68 -38.05 13.33 -46.68
N GLU A 69 -38.97 13.96 -47.38
CA GLU A 69 -38.63 14.88 -48.48
C GLU A 69 -37.93 16.14 -48.01
N VAL A 70 -38.35 16.68 -46.86
CA VAL A 70 -37.75 17.90 -46.29
C VAL A 70 -36.37 17.61 -45.70
N SER A 71 -36.15 16.43 -45.12
CA SER A 71 -34.85 16.04 -44.56
C SER A 71 -33.78 15.78 -45.64
N GLU A 72 -34.18 15.37 -46.86
CA GLU A 72 -33.26 15.16 -47.98
C GLU A 72 -32.87 16.47 -48.70
N MET A 73 -33.70 17.50 -48.59
CA MET A 73 -33.52 18.73 -49.36
C MET A 73 -32.86 19.88 -48.64
N THR A 74 -32.95 19.95 -47.28
CA THR A 74 -32.52 21.13 -46.53
C THR A 74 -32.31 20.83 -45.07
N ASP A 75 -31.47 21.64 -44.42
CA ASP A 75 -31.32 21.70 -42.94
C ASP A 75 -32.55 22.39 -42.27
N ILE A 76 -33.78 22.26 -42.82
CA ILE A 76 -34.99 22.89 -42.29
C ILE A 76 -35.45 22.18 -41.01
N ILE A 77 -35.29 20.86 -40.96
CA ILE A 77 -35.66 20.05 -39.82
C ILE A 77 -34.44 19.89 -38.95
N GLU A 78 -34.38 20.65 -37.88
CA GLU A 78 -33.36 20.54 -36.85
C GLU A 78 -33.76 19.43 -35.87
N ALA A 79 -32.81 18.55 -35.53
CA ALA A 79 -33.03 17.55 -34.50
C ALA A 79 -33.34 18.26 -33.17
N ASP A 80 -34.34 17.79 -32.45
CA ASP A 80 -34.63 18.26 -31.10
C ASP A 80 -33.46 17.95 -30.17
N VAL A 81 -33.07 18.89 -29.34
CA VAL A 81 -31.90 18.81 -28.49
C VAL A 81 -32.37 18.83 -27.06
N ASP A 82 -32.05 17.76 -26.35
CA ASP A 82 -32.19 17.76 -24.89
C ASP A 82 -31.25 18.82 -24.28
N ALA A 83 -31.84 19.72 -23.50
CA ALA A 83 -31.08 20.74 -22.80
C ALA A 83 -30.29 20.20 -21.60
N GLU A 84 -30.59 18.97 -21.16
CA GLU A 84 -29.89 18.33 -20.05
C GLU A 84 -28.60 17.67 -20.55
N ILE A 85 -27.47 18.05 -19.95
CA ILE A 85 -26.17 17.44 -20.21
C ILE A 85 -25.95 16.30 -19.22
N THR A 86 -26.03 15.06 -19.70
CA THR A 86 -25.71 13.89 -18.89
C THR A 86 -24.21 13.83 -18.63
N LYS A 87 -23.81 13.92 -17.36
CA LYS A 87 -22.41 13.82 -16.96
C LYS A 87 -22.01 12.36 -16.83
N ILE A 88 -21.22 11.86 -17.79
CA ILE A 88 -20.56 10.57 -17.68
C ILE A 88 -19.28 10.76 -16.88
N ALA A 89 -19.32 10.32 -15.64
CA ALA A 89 -18.22 10.54 -14.71
C ALA A 89 -17.77 9.21 -14.11
N SER A 90 -16.46 9.04 -13.95
CA SER A 90 -15.91 7.95 -13.14
C SER A 90 -16.30 8.12 -11.66
N ASP A 91 -16.31 7.03 -10.92
CA ASP A 91 -16.56 7.05 -9.48
C ASP A 91 -15.60 7.98 -8.75
N GLU A 92 -16.10 8.65 -7.70
CA GLU A 92 -15.27 9.51 -6.87
C GLU A 92 -14.27 8.67 -6.06
N SER A 93 -13.03 9.14 -5.98
CA SER A 93 -12.01 8.48 -5.20
C SER A 93 -12.24 8.69 -3.70
N VAL A 94 -12.20 7.59 -2.95
CA VAL A 94 -12.29 7.61 -1.50
C VAL A 94 -11.10 8.35 -0.88
N ILE A 95 -9.92 8.25 -1.50
CA ILE A 95 -8.72 8.93 -1.01
C ILE A 95 -8.85 10.45 -1.03
N ASP A 96 -9.63 11.04 -1.96
CA ASP A 96 -9.91 12.48 -1.96
C ASP A 96 -10.70 12.88 -0.71
N THR A 97 -11.73 12.11 -0.37
CA THR A 97 -12.50 12.32 0.86
C THR A 97 -11.62 12.16 2.10
N ILE A 98 -10.75 11.16 2.11
CA ILE A 98 -9.79 10.95 3.19
C ILE A 98 -8.84 12.14 3.30
N LYS A 99 -8.23 12.63 2.21
CA LYS A 99 -7.34 13.82 2.22
C LYS A 99 -7.97 15.02 2.88
N ARG A 100 -9.28 15.24 2.69
CA ARG A 100 -10.02 16.37 3.27
C ARG A 100 -10.43 16.16 4.72
N ARG A 101 -10.68 14.92 5.13
CA ARG A 101 -11.27 14.58 6.44
C ARG A 101 -10.28 13.92 7.41
N VAL A 102 -9.00 13.76 7.04
CA VAL A 102 -7.95 13.28 7.94
C VAL A 102 -7.95 14.11 9.22
N LYS A 103 -7.97 13.47 10.38
CA LYS A 103 -7.98 14.11 11.69
C LYS A 103 -6.74 14.98 11.94
N ARG A 104 -5.59 14.56 11.40
CA ARG A 104 -4.32 15.26 11.57
C ARG A 104 -3.89 15.94 10.27
N GLN A 105 -4.28 17.18 10.13
CA GLN A 105 -3.81 18.07 9.07
C GLN A 105 -2.82 19.05 9.67
N VAL A 106 -1.59 19.05 9.16
CA VAL A 106 -0.49 19.85 9.69
C VAL A 106 -0.01 20.82 8.62
N PRO A 107 -0.19 22.14 8.84
CA PRO A 107 0.37 23.15 7.96
C PRO A 107 1.90 23.17 8.11
N VAL A 108 2.60 23.23 7.00
CA VAL A 108 4.07 23.26 6.96
C VAL A 108 4.55 24.46 6.15
N LYS A 109 5.81 24.86 6.34
CA LYS A 109 6.41 26.00 5.65
C LYS A 109 7.51 25.62 4.67
N SER A 110 7.73 24.30 4.48
CA SER A 110 8.77 23.77 3.59
C SER A 110 8.20 22.68 2.71
N PHE A 111 8.81 22.47 1.55
CA PHE A 111 8.53 21.32 0.68
C PHE A 111 9.11 20.01 1.22
N GLU A 112 10.00 20.08 2.21
CA GLU A 112 10.61 18.94 2.88
C GLU A 112 10.11 18.89 4.32
N VAL A 113 9.62 17.73 4.76
CA VAL A 113 9.14 17.51 6.12
C VAL A 113 9.78 16.27 6.68
N ASP A 114 10.50 16.40 7.78
CA ASP A 114 11.05 15.28 8.52
C ASP A 114 10.12 14.96 9.69
N HIS A 115 9.62 13.74 9.74
CA HIS A 115 8.92 13.23 10.90
C HIS A 115 9.78 12.18 11.60
N TYR A 116 9.77 12.23 12.92
CA TYR A 116 10.59 11.37 13.75
C TYR A 116 9.74 10.23 14.30
N MET A 117 10.27 9.02 14.21
CA MET A 117 9.70 7.83 14.84
C MET A 117 10.66 7.37 15.94
N ILE A 118 10.10 7.01 17.07
CA ILE A 118 10.83 6.37 18.16
C ILE A 118 10.20 4.99 18.38
N ASP A 119 11.04 3.98 18.42
CA ASP A 119 10.63 2.61 18.71
C ASP A 119 10.93 2.26 20.16
N GLU A 120 10.31 1.21 20.66
CA GLU A 120 10.67 0.66 21.96
C GLU A 120 12.04 -0.05 21.88
N LYS A 121 12.75 -0.09 23.01
CA LYS A 121 13.97 -0.87 23.10
C LYS A 121 13.64 -2.33 22.80
N ARG A 122 14.39 -2.94 21.90
CA ARG A 122 14.28 -4.38 21.66
C ARG A 122 14.51 -5.15 22.95
N SER A 123 13.63 -6.08 23.23
CA SER A 123 13.68 -6.97 24.39
C SER A 123 14.09 -8.40 24.04
N LYS A 124 14.30 -8.70 22.77
CA LYS A 124 14.57 -10.05 22.30
C LYS A 124 15.71 -10.07 21.30
N ALA A 125 16.48 -11.13 21.33
CA ALA A 125 17.47 -11.47 20.31
C ALA A 125 17.64 -12.97 20.21
N TYR A 126 18.26 -13.41 19.10
CA TYR A 126 18.44 -14.82 18.80
C TYR A 126 19.92 -15.15 18.70
N THR A 127 20.30 -16.33 19.19
CA THR A 127 21.67 -16.81 19.05
C THR A 127 21.94 -17.21 17.59
N ASN A 128 23.07 -16.74 17.04
CA ASN A 128 23.46 -17.09 15.66
C ASN A 128 24.31 -18.36 15.56
N ALA A 129 24.83 -18.85 16.67
CA ALA A 129 25.64 -20.06 16.74
C ALA A 129 25.35 -20.81 18.05
N THR A 130 25.57 -22.11 18.02
CA THR A 130 25.44 -22.94 19.24
C THR A 130 26.56 -22.62 20.21
N TYR A 131 26.20 -22.27 21.43
CA TYR A 131 27.12 -22.18 22.55
C TYR A 131 27.33 -23.58 23.17
N THR A 132 28.55 -24.06 23.14
CA THR A 132 28.92 -25.40 23.65
C THR A 132 29.93 -25.38 24.80
N GLY A 133 30.05 -24.24 25.49
CA GLY A 133 31.01 -24.02 26.55
C GLY A 133 30.74 -24.93 27.77
N ILE A 134 31.29 -26.11 27.75
CA ILE A 134 31.16 -27.08 28.84
C ILE A 134 31.88 -26.57 30.08
N LYS A 135 31.17 -26.48 31.20
CA LYS A 135 31.68 -26.10 32.56
C LYS A 135 32.12 -24.64 32.75
N ALA A 136 31.74 -23.76 31.86
CA ALA A 136 32.01 -22.33 32.09
C ALA A 136 30.92 -21.69 32.94
N THR A 137 31.32 -21.02 34.02
CA THR A 137 30.40 -20.20 34.83
C THR A 137 30.07 -18.86 34.18
N ARG A 138 30.90 -18.42 33.21
CA ARG A 138 30.71 -17.23 32.41
C ARG A 138 30.78 -17.62 30.95
N ALA A 139 29.72 -17.33 30.22
CA ALA A 139 29.58 -17.69 28.82
C ALA A 139 29.45 -16.45 27.94
N GLU A 140 30.18 -16.41 26.84
CA GLU A 140 29.95 -15.43 25.80
C GLU A 140 28.80 -15.92 24.91
N ILE A 141 27.72 -15.17 24.90
CA ILE A 141 26.54 -15.54 24.11
C ILE A 141 26.72 -15.02 22.66
N PRO A 142 26.69 -15.92 21.66
CA PRO A 142 26.90 -15.53 20.26
C PRO A 142 25.63 -14.92 19.66
N PHE A 143 25.66 -13.63 19.34
CA PHE A 143 24.63 -12.94 18.57
C PHE A 143 25.16 -12.49 17.21
N ALA A 144 24.28 -12.35 16.20
CA ALA A 144 24.67 -12.06 14.82
C ALA A 144 25.22 -10.63 14.68
N THR A 145 24.57 -9.65 15.27
CA THR A 145 24.91 -8.23 15.06
C THR A 145 25.32 -7.53 16.36
N THR A 146 26.09 -6.46 16.23
CA THR A 146 26.45 -5.60 17.36
C THR A 146 25.24 -4.96 18.03
N GLY A 147 24.16 -4.69 17.25
CA GLY A 147 22.91 -4.16 17.77
C GLY A 147 22.21 -5.13 18.72
N GLU A 148 22.15 -6.41 18.36
CA GLU A 148 21.60 -7.47 19.20
C GLU A 148 22.42 -7.66 20.48
N ARG A 149 23.75 -7.61 20.35
CA ARG A 149 24.66 -7.68 21.49
C ARG A 149 24.40 -6.59 22.52
N LYS A 150 24.08 -5.36 22.08
CA LYS A 150 23.81 -4.21 22.95
C LYS A 150 22.45 -4.24 23.68
N ILE A 151 21.54 -5.15 23.31
CA ILE A 151 20.26 -5.33 24.00
C ILE A 151 20.50 -5.78 25.45
N PHE A 152 21.44 -6.72 25.66
CA PHE A 152 21.72 -7.35 26.93
C PHE A 152 22.85 -6.61 27.67
N GLN A 153 22.50 -5.60 28.40
CA GLN A 153 23.44 -4.80 29.18
C GLN A 153 23.81 -5.50 30.48
N GLU A 154 24.91 -5.04 31.09
CA GLU A 154 25.36 -5.49 32.39
C GLU A 154 24.28 -5.29 33.46
N TYR A 155 24.16 -6.27 34.36
CA TYR A 155 23.12 -6.36 35.41
C TYR A 155 21.69 -6.59 34.94
N TYR A 156 21.49 -7.00 33.67
CA TYR A 156 20.18 -7.44 33.20
C TYR A 156 20.05 -8.95 33.27
N THR A 157 18.81 -9.39 33.45
CA THR A 157 18.43 -10.80 33.40
C THR A 157 17.66 -11.09 32.10
N ALA A 158 17.78 -12.31 31.60
CA ALA A 158 17.05 -12.78 30.45
C ALA A 158 16.71 -14.27 30.57
N ILE A 159 15.72 -14.72 29.85
CA ILE A 159 15.38 -16.13 29.73
C ILE A 159 15.73 -16.64 28.33
N CYS A 160 16.28 -17.86 28.27
CA CYS A 160 16.50 -18.60 27.05
C CYS A 160 15.33 -19.54 26.82
N LYS A 161 14.47 -19.21 25.88
CA LYS A 161 13.29 -20.03 25.59
C LYS A 161 13.65 -21.38 24.99
N GLY A 162 13.01 -22.45 25.49
CA GLY A 162 13.25 -23.80 25.01
C GLY A 162 14.55 -24.46 25.50
N VAL A 163 15.37 -23.76 26.31
CA VAL A 163 16.49 -24.36 27.04
C VAL A 163 16.07 -24.59 28.48
N ASN A 164 16.10 -25.82 28.93
CA ASN A 164 15.64 -26.16 30.26
C ASN A 164 16.57 -25.62 31.35
N GLY A 165 15.98 -25.12 32.41
CA GLY A 165 16.65 -24.78 33.64
C GLY A 165 16.78 -26.00 34.57
N TYR A 166 17.47 -25.81 35.70
CA TYR A 166 17.77 -26.84 36.69
C TYR A 166 17.17 -26.49 38.04
N ASP A 167 17.03 -27.49 38.89
CA ASP A 167 16.63 -27.35 40.26
C ASP A 167 17.67 -26.53 41.06
N PRO A 168 17.39 -26.07 42.29
CA PRO A 168 18.35 -25.31 43.10
C PRO A 168 19.66 -26.05 43.41
N THR A 169 19.64 -27.39 43.36
CA THR A 169 20.87 -28.20 43.53
C THR A 169 21.70 -28.26 42.24
N GLY A 170 21.13 -27.86 41.09
CA GLY A 170 21.78 -27.89 39.80
C GLY A 170 22.02 -29.30 39.22
N GLN A 171 21.35 -30.33 39.75
CA GLN A 171 21.54 -31.72 39.41
C GLN A 171 20.37 -32.29 38.56
N ILE A 172 19.19 -31.73 38.72
CA ILE A 172 17.99 -32.23 38.03
C ILE A 172 17.51 -31.16 37.07
N GLU A 173 17.43 -31.53 35.79
CA GLU A 173 16.86 -30.69 34.74
C GLU A 173 15.34 -30.60 34.89
N LEU A 174 14.81 -29.39 34.87
CA LEU A 174 13.39 -29.11 35.04
C LEU A 174 12.77 -28.85 33.65
N HIS A 175 12.04 -29.82 33.14
CA HIS A 175 11.30 -29.66 31.89
C HIS A 175 10.19 -28.61 32.01
N GLY A 176 10.14 -27.68 31.06
CA GLY A 176 9.15 -26.59 31.04
C GLY A 176 9.51 -25.37 31.89
N VAL A 177 10.70 -25.36 32.49
CA VAL A 177 11.27 -24.18 33.15
C VAL A 177 12.44 -23.69 32.30
N ASP A 178 12.31 -22.48 31.74
CA ASP A 178 13.36 -21.92 30.90
C ASP A 178 14.62 -21.55 31.69
N LEU A 179 15.78 -21.66 31.04
CA LEU A 179 17.06 -21.23 31.59
C LEU A 179 17.08 -19.70 31.72
N MET A 180 17.41 -19.22 32.91
CA MET A 180 17.57 -17.79 33.19
C MET A 180 19.05 -17.42 33.20
N LEU A 181 19.40 -16.39 32.45
CA LEU A 181 20.73 -15.80 32.37
C LEU A 181 20.79 -14.46 33.10
N PHE A 182 21.96 -14.16 33.66
CA PHE A 182 22.31 -12.88 34.22
C PHE A 182 23.56 -12.36 33.51
N PHE A 183 23.48 -11.18 32.91
CA PHE A 183 24.58 -10.57 32.17
C PHE A 183 25.50 -9.78 33.08
N VAL A 184 26.79 -10.11 33.01
CA VAL A 184 27.83 -9.56 33.90
C VAL A 184 28.82 -8.63 33.22
N GLY A 185 28.73 -8.45 31.92
CA GLY A 185 29.59 -7.57 31.12
C GLY A 185 29.70 -7.98 29.67
N TYR A 186 30.73 -7.45 29.01
CA TYR A 186 31.05 -7.73 27.61
C TYR A 186 32.50 -8.18 27.47
N ASN A 187 32.78 -9.01 26.53
CA ASN A 187 34.14 -9.27 26.09
C ASN A 187 34.72 -8.04 25.40
N SER A 188 35.89 -7.58 25.82
CA SER A 188 36.54 -6.37 25.28
C SER A 188 36.95 -6.48 23.81
N THR A 189 37.14 -7.71 23.31
CA THR A 189 37.60 -7.95 21.93
C THR A 189 36.46 -8.24 20.96
N THR A 190 35.49 -9.07 21.39
CA THR A 190 34.37 -9.53 20.57
C THR A 190 33.10 -8.70 20.75
N GLU A 191 33.07 -7.82 21.76
CA GLU A 191 31.88 -7.09 22.23
C GLU A 191 30.68 -8.02 22.53
N ALA A 192 30.91 -9.33 22.63
CA ALA A 192 29.87 -10.29 22.96
C ALA A 192 29.46 -10.15 24.43
N PRO A 193 28.16 -10.18 24.77
CA PRO A 193 27.71 -10.14 26.12
C PRO A 193 28.10 -11.42 26.86
N ILE A 194 28.59 -11.27 28.08
CA ILE A 194 28.97 -12.37 28.96
C ILE A 194 27.86 -12.60 29.97
N ALA A 195 27.33 -13.80 30.00
CA ALA A 195 26.25 -14.21 30.88
C ALA A 195 26.67 -15.30 31.86
N MET A 196 26.01 -15.35 33.01
CA MET A 196 26.03 -16.42 33.99
C MET A 196 24.64 -17.07 34.06
N ALA A 197 24.57 -18.36 34.27
CA ALA A 197 23.29 -19.02 34.50
C ALA A 197 22.83 -18.82 35.95
N VAL A 198 21.56 -18.48 36.13
CA VAL A 198 20.93 -18.33 37.44
C VAL A 198 20.40 -19.69 37.91
N ASN A 199 19.73 -20.43 37.03
CA ASN A 199 19.18 -21.76 37.30
C ASN A 199 19.79 -22.82 36.35
N GLY A 200 21.10 -22.76 36.17
CA GLY A 200 21.84 -23.73 35.37
C GLY A 200 22.30 -24.95 36.14
N PRO A 201 22.96 -25.91 35.45
CA PRO A 201 23.56 -27.06 36.10
C PRO A 201 24.72 -26.63 36.99
N LYS A 202 24.97 -27.39 38.08
CA LYS A 202 26.12 -27.24 38.96
C LYS A 202 27.02 -28.48 38.87
N THR A 203 28.32 -28.28 38.92
CA THR A 203 29.28 -29.40 38.94
C THR A 203 29.12 -30.18 40.25
N ASN A 204 29.01 -29.48 41.37
CA ASN A 204 28.67 -30.08 42.66
C ASN A 204 27.47 -29.33 43.28
N PRO A 205 26.59 -30.00 44.04
CA PRO A 205 25.43 -29.37 44.66
C PRO A 205 25.78 -28.21 45.59
N SER A 206 26.99 -28.18 46.11
CA SER A 206 27.51 -27.14 47.03
C SER A 206 28.15 -25.95 46.30
N ASP A 207 28.26 -25.98 44.99
CA ASP A 207 28.83 -24.87 44.23
C ASP A 207 27.96 -23.62 44.33
N ASP A 208 28.59 -22.46 44.51
CA ASP A 208 27.89 -21.18 44.57
C ASP A 208 27.36 -20.72 43.22
N TYR A 209 28.00 -21.16 42.14
CA TYR A 209 27.69 -20.72 40.77
C TYR A 209 27.23 -21.87 39.90
N CYS A 210 26.28 -21.57 39.03
CA CYS A 210 25.85 -22.47 37.97
C CYS A 210 26.77 -22.39 36.74
N VAL A 211 26.86 -23.48 36.00
CA VAL A 211 27.48 -23.55 34.68
C VAL A 211 26.43 -23.18 33.65
N VAL A 212 26.84 -22.47 32.60
CA VAL A 212 25.93 -22.22 31.47
C VAL A 212 25.84 -23.48 30.62
N PRO A 213 24.66 -24.09 30.48
CA PRO A 213 24.49 -25.27 29.62
C PRO A 213 24.63 -24.91 28.14
N THR A 214 24.59 -25.92 27.29
CA THR A 214 24.57 -25.71 25.83
C THR A 214 23.33 -24.93 25.44
N ILE A 215 23.53 -23.85 24.68
CA ILE A 215 22.46 -23.03 24.10
C ILE A 215 22.54 -23.20 22.60
N PRO A 216 21.51 -23.78 21.95
CA PRO A 216 21.49 -23.98 20.51
C PRO A 216 21.48 -22.67 19.71
N ALA A 217 21.93 -22.71 18.47
CA ALA A 217 21.73 -21.64 17.51
C ALA A 217 20.22 -21.42 17.28
N GLY A 218 19.79 -20.17 17.09
CA GLY A 218 18.39 -19.83 16.90
C GLY A 218 17.56 -19.77 18.19
N THR A 219 18.18 -19.96 19.37
CA THR A 219 17.48 -19.83 20.65
C THR A 219 17.06 -18.38 20.89
N GLU A 220 15.77 -18.18 21.16
CA GLU A 220 15.22 -16.86 21.56
C GLU A 220 15.66 -16.53 22.98
N ILE A 221 16.32 -15.38 23.14
CA ILE A 221 16.69 -14.83 24.43
C ILE A 221 15.86 -13.57 24.68
N VAL A 222 15.03 -13.62 25.73
CA VAL A 222 14.11 -12.53 26.08
C VAL A 222 14.64 -11.80 27.31
N LEU A 223 14.87 -10.50 27.15
CA LEU A 223 15.27 -9.61 28.23
C LEU A 223 14.14 -9.49 29.28
N LEU A 224 14.46 -9.63 30.54
CA LEU A 224 13.52 -9.40 31.63
C LEU A 224 13.75 -8.02 32.26
N SER A 225 14.32 -7.98 33.42
CA SER A 225 14.60 -6.76 34.17
C SER A 225 16.06 -6.71 34.65
N SER A 226 16.47 -5.60 35.17
CA SER A 226 17.76 -5.50 35.85
C SER A 226 17.71 -6.16 37.21
N ALA A 227 18.83 -6.76 37.64
CA ALA A 227 19.07 -7.27 38.98
C ALA A 227 20.30 -6.57 39.53
N ALA A 228 20.09 -5.60 40.42
CA ALA A 228 21.15 -4.79 40.98
C ALA A 228 21.52 -5.33 42.38
N TYR A 229 22.78 -5.18 42.78
CA TYR A 229 23.21 -5.49 44.14
C TYR A 229 22.82 -4.37 45.11
N GLU A 230 22.78 -4.65 46.41
CA GLU A 230 22.20 -3.81 47.46
C GLU A 230 22.67 -2.34 47.44
N THR A 231 23.94 -2.10 47.20
CA THR A 231 24.50 -0.73 47.22
C THR A 231 24.57 -0.06 45.85
N GLN A 232 24.12 -0.73 44.80
CA GLN A 232 24.16 -0.22 43.42
C GLN A 232 23.10 0.86 43.21
N LYS A 233 23.53 2.05 42.75
CA LYS A 233 22.63 3.19 42.47
C LYS A 233 22.38 3.41 40.99
N PHE A 234 23.26 2.91 40.14
CA PHE A 234 23.21 3.17 38.67
C PHE A 234 23.51 1.89 37.90
N ILE A 235 22.86 1.74 36.78
CA ILE A 235 23.15 0.74 35.75
C ILE A 235 23.44 1.49 34.43
N ALA A 236 23.98 0.80 33.44
CA ALA A 236 24.25 1.39 32.15
C ALA A 236 22.97 2.01 31.54
N PRO A 237 23.03 3.24 30.98
CA PRO A 237 21.87 3.89 30.43
C PRO A 237 21.35 3.15 29.19
N SER A 238 20.03 3.06 29.08
CA SER A 238 19.37 2.51 27.92
C SER A 238 18.62 3.62 27.19
N THR A 239 19.15 4.08 26.06
CA THR A 239 18.56 5.17 25.29
C THR A 239 18.11 4.68 23.92
N VAL A 240 16.94 5.14 23.50
CA VAL A 240 16.44 4.96 22.14
C VAL A 240 16.42 6.34 21.49
N VAL A 241 16.97 6.43 20.28
CA VAL A 241 17.08 7.69 19.54
C VAL A 241 16.01 7.69 18.43
N PRO A 242 15.23 8.76 18.29
CA PRO A 242 14.25 8.84 17.21
C PRO A 242 14.96 8.91 15.86
N ILE A 243 14.40 8.19 14.89
CA ILE A 243 14.89 8.13 13.49
C ILE A 243 14.00 9.04 12.63
N PRO A 244 14.58 9.96 11.83
CA PRO A 244 13.82 10.80 10.91
C PRO A 244 13.46 10.03 9.64
N GLU A 245 12.22 10.20 9.18
CA GLU A 245 11.79 9.84 7.82
C GLU A 245 11.39 11.11 7.08
N ARG A 246 11.99 11.32 5.89
CA ARG A 246 11.76 12.52 5.09
C ARG A 246 10.65 12.32 4.09
N MET A 247 9.72 13.27 4.06
CA MET A 247 8.62 13.37 3.10
C MET A 247 8.76 14.63 2.26
N TYR A 248 8.42 14.53 0.99
CA TYR A 248 8.36 15.66 0.06
C TYR A 248 6.91 16.03 -0.23
N LEU A 249 6.61 17.33 -0.25
CA LEU A 249 5.32 17.85 -0.70
C LEU A 249 5.39 18.09 -2.20
N GLN A 250 4.40 17.62 -2.92
CA GLN A 250 4.29 17.82 -4.35
C GLN A 250 3.35 18.98 -4.66
N LYS A 251 3.80 19.92 -5.50
CA LYS A 251 2.95 20.95 -6.08
C LYS A 251 2.21 20.36 -7.27
N GLN A 252 0.89 20.38 -7.21
CA GLN A 252 0.02 19.92 -8.27
C GLN A 252 -0.78 21.09 -8.82
N LEU A 253 -0.87 21.20 -10.14
CA LEU A 253 -1.52 22.27 -10.86
C LEU A 253 -2.41 21.70 -11.96
N CYS A 254 -3.57 22.29 -12.15
CA CYS A 254 -4.41 22.08 -13.32
C CYS A 254 -4.91 23.44 -13.81
N ASN A 255 -4.90 23.65 -15.12
CA ASN A 255 -5.36 24.88 -15.73
C ASN A 255 -6.46 24.58 -16.74
N SER A 256 -7.52 25.36 -16.73
CA SER A 256 -8.47 25.48 -17.84
C SER A 256 -8.41 26.89 -18.41
N ILE A 257 -8.40 27.04 -19.72
CA ILE A 257 -8.38 28.34 -20.40
C ILE A 257 -9.62 28.40 -21.29
N ILE A 258 -10.38 29.47 -21.16
CA ILE A 258 -11.61 29.69 -21.92
C ILE A 258 -11.51 31.08 -22.54
N SER A 259 -11.65 31.14 -23.89
CA SER A 259 -11.66 32.41 -24.60
C SER A 259 -12.97 33.17 -24.39
N ASP A 260 -12.91 34.49 -24.31
CA ASP A 260 -14.10 35.34 -24.14
C ASP A 260 -15.06 35.19 -25.33
N TYR A 261 -14.54 34.89 -26.53
CA TYR A 261 -15.36 34.60 -27.72
C TYR A 261 -16.17 33.32 -27.56
N PHE A 262 -15.57 32.26 -27.03
CA PHE A 262 -16.32 31.03 -26.75
C PHE A 262 -17.41 31.23 -25.70
N ALA A 263 -17.13 32.06 -24.69
CA ALA A 263 -18.13 32.41 -23.67
C ALA A 263 -19.32 33.17 -24.25
N ALA A 264 -19.05 34.08 -25.20
CA ALA A 264 -20.07 34.95 -25.83
C ALA A 264 -20.87 34.26 -26.95
N GLN A 265 -20.43 33.14 -27.50
CA GLN A 265 -21.12 32.46 -28.59
C GLN A 265 -22.46 31.85 -28.16
N LYS A 266 -23.48 31.95 -29.05
CA LYS A 266 -24.73 31.22 -28.88
C LYS A 266 -24.47 29.73 -28.99
N LYS A 267 -24.72 28.99 -27.92
CA LYS A 267 -24.54 27.55 -27.87
C LYS A 267 -25.88 26.83 -28.08
N ARG A 268 -25.85 25.71 -28.76
CA ARG A 268 -27.01 24.87 -28.98
C ARG A 268 -27.51 24.19 -27.70
N ILE A 269 -26.55 23.88 -26.80
CA ILE A 269 -26.79 23.34 -25.46
C ILE A 269 -26.24 24.30 -24.40
N PRO A 270 -26.79 24.35 -23.17
CA PRO A 270 -26.36 25.26 -22.12
C PRO A 270 -25.02 24.80 -21.50
N PHE A 271 -23.95 24.75 -22.31
CA PHE A 271 -22.61 24.41 -21.86
C PHE A 271 -21.89 25.67 -21.38
N SER A 272 -21.73 25.78 -20.06
CA SER A 272 -21.18 26.97 -19.40
C SER A 272 -19.70 26.80 -19.01
N GLU A 273 -19.05 27.94 -18.73
CA GLU A 273 -17.68 27.98 -18.19
C GLU A 273 -17.56 27.18 -16.88
N ASN A 274 -18.56 27.27 -16.00
CA ASN A 274 -18.58 26.54 -14.73
C ASN A 274 -18.55 25.02 -14.92
N GLN A 275 -19.15 24.49 -15.97
CA GLN A 275 -19.14 23.05 -16.26
C GLN A 275 -17.76 22.59 -16.73
N ILE A 276 -17.03 23.42 -17.49
CA ILE A 276 -15.65 23.15 -17.91
C ILE A 276 -14.74 23.17 -16.68
N ALA A 277 -14.89 24.16 -15.83
CA ALA A 277 -14.12 24.28 -14.58
C ALA A 277 -14.39 23.09 -13.65
N GLU A 278 -15.66 22.71 -13.46
CA GLU A 278 -16.03 21.54 -12.65
C GLU A 278 -15.39 20.24 -13.19
N ALA A 279 -15.41 20.03 -14.50
CA ALA A 279 -14.78 18.88 -15.12
C ALA A 279 -13.25 18.87 -14.92
N ALA A 280 -12.60 20.04 -15.06
CA ALA A 280 -11.17 20.19 -14.84
C ALA A 280 -10.78 19.93 -13.38
N ILE A 281 -11.54 20.46 -12.42
CA ILE A 281 -11.34 20.23 -10.98
C ILE A 281 -11.49 18.75 -10.65
N ARG A 282 -12.52 18.11 -11.20
CA ARG A 282 -12.73 16.66 -10.99
C ARG A 282 -11.57 15.84 -11.53
N GLN A 283 -11.13 16.10 -12.75
CA GLN A 283 -9.97 15.43 -13.35
C GLN A 283 -8.71 15.64 -12.51
N PHE A 284 -8.45 16.87 -12.07
CA PHE A 284 -7.34 17.20 -11.19
C PHE A 284 -7.36 16.39 -9.88
N ARG A 285 -8.53 16.23 -9.26
CA ARG A 285 -8.68 15.44 -8.04
C ARG A 285 -8.38 13.95 -8.27
N LEU A 286 -8.86 13.38 -9.37
CA LEU A 286 -8.56 11.99 -9.72
C LEU A 286 -7.05 11.77 -9.94
N GLU A 287 -6.37 12.69 -10.64
CA GLU A 287 -4.92 12.63 -10.85
C GLU A 287 -4.16 12.78 -9.53
N SER A 288 -4.58 13.71 -8.67
CA SER A 288 -4.03 13.88 -7.33
C SER A 288 -4.19 12.62 -6.47
N CYS A 289 -5.31 11.90 -6.59
CA CYS A 289 -5.55 10.65 -5.87
C CYS A 289 -4.64 9.51 -6.37
N ARG A 290 -4.42 9.40 -7.68
CA ARG A 290 -3.46 8.45 -8.25
C ARG A 290 -2.05 8.70 -7.73
N THR A 291 -1.63 9.96 -7.73
CA THR A 291 -0.32 10.37 -7.17
C THR A 291 -0.23 10.06 -5.67
N ALA A 292 -1.30 10.28 -4.90
CA ALA A 292 -1.33 9.96 -3.48
C ALA A 292 -1.15 8.46 -3.21
N TRP A 293 -1.59 7.58 -4.12
CA TRP A 293 -1.40 6.14 -3.98
C TRP A 293 0.00 5.65 -4.36
N ILE A 294 0.48 6.01 -5.57
CA ILE A 294 1.66 5.37 -6.18
C ILE A 294 2.82 6.32 -6.50
N GLY A 295 2.72 7.61 -6.14
CA GLY A 295 3.78 8.58 -6.36
C GLY A 295 5.13 8.07 -5.82
N GLN A 296 6.21 8.33 -6.56
CA GLN A 296 7.57 8.00 -6.11
C GLN A 296 8.25 9.23 -5.53
N PRO A 297 8.95 9.10 -4.39
CA PRO A 297 9.64 10.23 -3.79
C PRO A 297 10.83 10.66 -4.64
N GLY A 298 10.95 11.93 -4.87
CA GLY A 298 12.08 12.47 -5.64
C GLY A 298 12.24 13.96 -5.49
N LYS A 299 13.43 14.42 -5.83
CA LYS A 299 13.77 15.84 -5.90
C LYS A 299 14.82 16.03 -6.98
N PHE A 300 14.50 16.82 -7.99
CA PHE A 300 15.50 17.18 -9.00
C PHE A 300 15.27 18.58 -9.55
N LYS A 301 16.28 19.12 -10.19
CA LYS A 301 16.24 20.45 -10.81
C LYS A 301 15.71 20.35 -12.23
N VAL A 302 14.70 21.15 -12.52
CA VAL A 302 14.14 21.32 -13.86
C VAL A 302 14.32 22.76 -14.30
N GLN A 303 14.60 22.99 -15.58
CA GLN A 303 14.61 24.33 -16.13
C GLN A 303 13.18 24.89 -16.13
N ALA A 304 13.01 26.09 -15.60
CA ALA A 304 11.73 26.76 -15.61
C ALA A 304 11.24 26.99 -17.06
N MET A 305 9.91 26.99 -17.27
CA MET A 305 9.34 27.31 -18.58
C MET A 305 9.79 28.67 -19.08
N ASP A 306 9.89 29.65 -18.19
CA ASP A 306 10.58 30.90 -18.45
C ASP A 306 12.08 30.71 -18.19
N SER A 307 12.88 30.72 -19.24
CA SER A 307 14.32 30.52 -19.17
C SER A 307 15.04 31.58 -18.30
N SER A 308 14.45 32.75 -18.11
CA SER A 308 14.99 33.83 -17.26
C SER A 308 15.01 33.44 -15.77
N MET A 309 14.12 32.50 -15.35
CA MET A 309 14.03 32.02 -13.98
C MET A 309 15.01 30.89 -13.64
N GLY A 310 15.78 30.41 -14.62
CA GLY A 310 16.79 29.38 -14.43
C GLY A 310 16.27 28.03 -14.01
N TYR A 311 17.07 27.26 -13.29
CA TYR A 311 16.69 25.93 -12.79
C TYR A 311 16.01 26.03 -11.44
N GLN A 312 14.86 25.36 -11.30
CA GLN A 312 14.10 25.26 -10.07
C GLN A 312 13.99 23.81 -9.59
N TRP A 313 13.75 23.64 -8.29
CA TRP A 313 13.56 22.32 -7.69
C TRP A 313 12.11 21.86 -7.83
N ASP A 314 11.91 20.68 -8.42
CA ASP A 314 10.66 19.95 -8.37
C ASP A 314 10.73 18.86 -7.31
N TYR A 315 9.65 18.73 -6.55
CA TYR A 315 9.50 17.78 -5.47
C TYR A 315 8.35 16.81 -5.78
N PHE A 316 8.61 15.53 -5.55
CA PHE A 316 7.66 14.45 -5.81
C PHE A 316 7.32 13.76 -4.50
N SER A 317 6.02 13.61 -4.21
CA SER A 317 5.56 13.00 -2.98
C SER A 317 5.62 11.48 -3.04
N LYS A 318 5.96 10.88 -1.90
CA LYS A 318 5.92 9.42 -1.73
C LYS A 318 4.47 8.97 -1.57
N GLY A 319 3.99 8.13 -2.48
CA GLY A 319 2.64 7.55 -2.41
C GLY A 319 2.45 6.67 -1.18
N ILE A 320 1.20 6.54 -0.74
CA ILE A 320 0.82 5.75 0.44
C ILE A 320 1.32 4.31 0.33
N ARG A 321 1.19 3.69 -0.85
CA ARG A 321 1.61 2.31 -1.07
C ARG A 321 3.06 2.06 -0.68
N TRP A 322 3.97 2.99 -0.98
CA TRP A 322 5.40 2.84 -0.71
C TRP A 322 5.79 3.18 0.72
N GLN A 323 4.82 3.60 1.54
CA GLN A 323 5.03 3.91 2.95
C GLN A 323 4.65 2.75 3.87
N PHE A 324 3.97 1.71 3.36
CA PHE A 324 3.69 0.52 4.14
C PHE A 324 5.01 -0.18 4.50
N LYS A 325 5.17 -0.49 5.77
CA LYS A 325 6.35 -1.19 6.30
C LYS A 325 6.11 -2.71 6.40
N ARG A 326 4.87 -3.16 6.22
CA ARG A 326 4.46 -4.56 6.25
C ARG A 326 3.59 -4.87 5.04
N GLN A 327 3.77 -6.06 4.49
CA GLN A 327 3.01 -6.57 3.36
C GLN A 327 2.49 -7.97 3.71
N TYR A 328 1.23 -8.22 3.46
CA TYR A 328 0.59 -9.53 3.64
C TYR A 328 0.22 -10.08 2.27
N ASP A 329 0.79 -11.22 1.88
CA ASP A 329 0.54 -11.86 0.61
C ASP A 329 -0.39 -13.06 0.80
N LEU A 330 -1.52 -13.05 0.11
CA LEU A 330 -2.47 -14.16 0.13
C LEU A 330 -2.01 -15.24 -0.86
N ALA A 331 -1.84 -16.47 -0.40
CA ALA A 331 -1.45 -17.60 -1.24
C ALA A 331 -2.56 -18.02 -2.21
N SER A 332 -3.82 -17.83 -1.82
CA SER A 332 -5.02 -18.19 -2.59
C SER A 332 -6.11 -17.14 -2.38
N LYS A 333 -7.30 -17.39 -2.91
CA LYS A 333 -8.47 -16.57 -2.62
C LYS A 333 -8.68 -16.47 -1.12
N ILE A 334 -8.92 -15.23 -0.64
CA ILE A 334 -9.05 -14.94 0.79
C ILE A 334 -10.10 -15.80 1.47
N THR A 335 -9.73 -16.38 2.59
CA THR A 335 -10.61 -17.24 3.41
C THR A 335 -10.96 -16.55 4.72
N PHE A 336 -11.90 -17.13 5.47
CA PHE A 336 -12.23 -16.66 6.82
C PHE A 336 -11.01 -16.75 7.77
N GLY A 337 -10.19 -17.80 7.65
CA GLY A 337 -8.96 -17.96 8.42
C GLY A 337 -7.98 -16.83 8.16
N ASP A 338 -7.81 -16.43 6.88
CA ASP A 338 -6.94 -15.32 6.50
C ASP A 338 -7.41 -13.98 7.10
N LEU A 339 -8.73 -13.76 7.20
CA LEU A 339 -9.26 -12.55 7.85
C LEU A 339 -8.91 -12.48 9.34
N ILE A 340 -8.98 -13.61 10.05
CA ILE A 340 -8.58 -13.68 11.47
C ILE A 340 -7.08 -13.49 11.61
N ASN A 341 -6.28 -14.18 10.79
CA ASN A 341 -4.83 -14.07 10.78
C ASN A 341 -4.37 -12.64 10.46
N LEU A 342 -4.98 -12.02 9.45
CA LEU A 342 -4.71 -10.61 9.11
C LEU A 342 -5.05 -9.68 10.28
N SER A 343 -6.20 -9.91 10.95
CA SER A 343 -6.59 -9.13 12.14
C SER A 343 -5.59 -9.32 13.28
N MET A 344 -5.14 -10.54 13.53
CA MET A 344 -4.12 -10.84 14.54
C MET A 344 -2.81 -10.10 14.21
N VAL A 345 -2.31 -10.25 12.98
CA VAL A 345 -1.07 -9.56 12.55
C VAL A 345 -1.21 -8.05 12.60
N LYS A 346 -2.40 -7.51 12.25
CA LYS A 346 -2.65 -6.07 12.27
C LYS A 346 -2.63 -5.49 13.67
N PHE A 347 -3.33 -6.11 14.61
CA PHE A 347 -3.62 -5.54 15.92
C PHE A 347 -2.69 -6.01 17.04
N THR A 348 -1.67 -6.80 16.70
CA THR A 348 -0.69 -7.30 17.67
C THR A 348 0.69 -6.68 17.41
N GLY A 349 1.38 -6.25 18.46
CA GLY A 349 2.80 -5.92 18.44
C GLY A 349 3.20 -4.48 18.11
N PHE A 350 2.29 -3.57 17.71
CA PHE A 350 2.68 -2.24 17.23
C PHE A 350 1.88 -1.07 17.82
N ASN A 351 1.40 -1.18 19.02
CA ASN A 351 0.61 -0.12 19.68
C ASN A 351 -0.40 0.56 18.72
N CYS A 352 -1.12 -0.27 17.97
CA CYS A 352 -2.09 0.20 16.99
C CYS A 352 -3.46 0.43 17.63
N SER A 353 -4.24 1.34 17.04
CA SER A 353 -5.65 1.48 17.36
C SER A 353 -6.39 0.16 17.12
N LYS A 354 -7.39 -0.14 17.93
CA LYS A 354 -8.27 -1.30 17.74
C LYS A 354 -9.25 -1.13 16.57
N LYS A 355 -9.17 -0.01 15.85
CA LYS A 355 -9.95 0.28 14.65
C LYS A 355 -9.00 0.55 13.48
N ALA A 356 -9.25 -0.10 12.36
CA ALA A 356 -8.50 0.07 11.14
C ALA A 356 -9.45 0.23 9.95
N ILE A 357 -8.97 0.90 8.89
CA ILE A 357 -9.66 1.06 7.63
C ILE A 357 -8.93 0.25 6.59
N TRP A 358 -9.65 -0.56 5.86
CA TRP A 358 -9.11 -1.31 4.74
C TRP A 358 -9.63 -0.72 3.43
N LEU A 359 -8.76 -0.01 2.73
CA LEU A 359 -9.02 0.51 1.39
C LEU A 359 -8.74 -0.60 0.38
N LEU A 360 -9.75 -1.04 -0.32
CA LEU A 360 -9.77 -2.25 -1.13
C LEU A 360 -10.05 -1.97 -2.60
N GLY A 361 -9.39 -2.72 -3.48
CA GLY A 361 -9.82 -2.84 -4.87
C GLY A 361 -11.06 -3.76 -4.97
N LYS A 362 -11.79 -3.64 -6.08
CA LYS A 362 -13.08 -4.31 -6.29
C LYS A 362 -13.00 -5.84 -6.21
N GLN A 363 -11.91 -6.45 -6.70
CA GLN A 363 -11.78 -7.90 -6.73
C GLN A 363 -11.58 -8.48 -5.33
N LEU A 364 -10.68 -7.91 -4.55
CA LEU A 364 -10.43 -8.35 -3.18
C LEU A 364 -11.66 -8.13 -2.29
N LEU A 365 -12.37 -7.01 -2.48
CA LEU A 365 -13.62 -6.76 -1.76
C LEU A 365 -14.71 -7.78 -2.13
N ASN A 366 -14.87 -8.10 -3.42
CA ASN A 366 -15.80 -9.12 -3.88
C ASN A 366 -15.48 -10.49 -3.28
N ASP A 367 -14.21 -10.86 -3.20
CA ASP A 367 -13.77 -12.11 -2.62
C ASP A 367 -14.08 -12.20 -1.13
N ILE A 368 -13.91 -11.10 -0.38
CA ILE A 368 -14.31 -11.01 1.02
C ILE A 368 -15.82 -11.19 1.20
N GLN A 369 -16.63 -10.56 0.33
CA GLN A 369 -18.09 -10.67 0.41
C GLN A 369 -18.62 -12.07 0.08
N GLN A 370 -17.87 -12.85 -0.69
CA GLN A 370 -18.23 -14.23 -1.02
C GLN A 370 -17.92 -15.25 0.10
N ILE A 371 -17.26 -14.83 1.18
CA ILE A 371 -17.00 -15.70 2.31
C ILE A 371 -18.31 -15.99 3.03
N ASP A 372 -18.65 -17.28 3.17
CA ASP A 372 -19.84 -17.70 3.92
C ASP A 372 -19.59 -17.54 5.44
N LEU A 373 -20.10 -16.46 6.00
CA LEU A 373 -19.99 -16.16 7.42
C LEU A 373 -21.07 -16.84 8.28
N THR A 374 -22.05 -17.50 7.67
CA THR A 374 -23.13 -18.16 8.42
C THR A 374 -22.61 -19.30 9.30
N LEU A 375 -21.48 -19.88 8.92
CA LEU A 375 -20.78 -20.93 9.66
C LEU A 375 -20.01 -20.41 10.90
N TYR A 376 -19.78 -19.09 10.97
CA TYR A 376 -18.89 -18.50 11.97
C TYR A 376 -19.62 -17.45 12.81
N LYS A 377 -19.90 -17.76 14.08
CA LYS A 377 -20.64 -16.88 14.98
C LYS A 377 -19.84 -15.69 15.53
N ASN A 378 -18.53 -15.70 15.37
CA ASN A 378 -17.62 -14.76 16.02
C ASN A 378 -17.24 -13.55 15.17
N VAL A 379 -17.66 -13.51 13.90
CA VAL A 379 -17.40 -12.38 12.98
C VAL A 379 -18.72 -11.92 12.40
N ASN A 380 -19.00 -10.65 12.54
CA ASN A 380 -20.22 -10.05 12.02
C ASN A 380 -19.86 -8.83 11.17
N PHE A 381 -20.56 -8.68 10.04
CA PHE A 381 -20.58 -7.42 9.31
C PHE A 381 -21.57 -6.46 9.98
N LYS A 382 -21.11 -5.26 10.28
CA LYS A 382 -21.93 -4.19 10.82
C LYS A 382 -21.69 -2.92 10.01
N GLY A 383 -22.75 -2.14 9.77
CA GLY A 383 -22.60 -0.82 9.19
C GLY A 383 -21.85 0.12 10.15
N ASP A 384 -20.84 0.82 9.65
CA ASP A 384 -20.05 1.80 10.40
C ASP A 384 -19.81 3.04 9.53
N LYS A 385 -19.35 4.11 10.14
CA LYS A 385 -18.95 5.35 9.45
C LYS A 385 -17.52 5.69 9.77
N VAL A 386 -16.67 5.67 8.76
CA VAL A 386 -15.27 6.06 8.88
C VAL A 386 -14.97 7.18 7.90
N PHE A 387 -14.34 8.25 8.36
CA PHE A 387 -14.17 9.50 7.61
C PHE A 387 -15.51 10.07 7.05
N GLY A 388 -16.65 9.70 7.67
CA GLY A 388 -17.99 10.07 7.20
C GLY A 388 -18.46 9.32 5.95
N ILE A 389 -17.76 8.28 5.54
CA ILE A 389 -18.12 7.33 4.51
C ILE A 389 -18.83 6.14 5.17
N GLU A 390 -19.97 5.75 4.65
CA GLU A 390 -20.68 4.55 5.11
C GLU A 390 -19.93 3.32 4.60
N CYS A 391 -19.60 2.41 5.51
CA CYS A 391 -18.82 1.22 5.22
C CYS A 391 -19.33 0.01 6.01
N SER A 392 -18.97 -1.17 5.54
CA SER A 392 -19.16 -2.39 6.30
C SER A 392 -17.94 -2.67 7.15
N SER A 393 -18.13 -3.03 8.43
CA SER A 393 -17.03 -3.37 9.33
C SER A 393 -17.04 -4.84 9.68
N ILE A 394 -15.86 -5.43 9.72
CA ILE A 394 -15.62 -6.78 10.25
C ILE A 394 -15.18 -6.62 11.71
N HIS A 395 -15.96 -7.21 12.63
CA HIS A 395 -15.62 -7.23 14.04
C HIS A 395 -14.93 -8.53 14.39
N THR A 396 -13.72 -8.45 14.89
CA THR A 396 -12.95 -9.59 15.38
C THR A 396 -12.60 -9.40 16.86
N VAL A 397 -12.14 -10.46 17.53
CA VAL A 397 -11.66 -10.38 18.92
C VAL A 397 -10.44 -9.43 19.03
N PHE A 398 -9.65 -9.31 17.97
CA PHE A 398 -8.45 -8.48 17.95
C PHE A 398 -8.76 -7.00 17.74
N GLY A 399 -9.79 -6.69 16.95
CA GLY A 399 -10.19 -5.32 16.61
C GLY A 399 -11.18 -5.27 15.45
N ASP A 400 -11.55 -4.06 15.06
CA ASP A 400 -12.54 -3.77 14.04
C ASP A 400 -11.86 -3.28 12.76
N ILE A 401 -12.25 -3.84 11.61
CA ILE A 401 -11.75 -3.47 10.29
C ILE A 401 -12.92 -2.94 9.46
N ALA A 402 -12.87 -1.68 9.09
CA ALA A 402 -13.84 -1.06 8.18
C ALA A 402 -13.41 -1.29 6.73
N LEU A 403 -14.29 -1.90 5.92
CA LEU A 403 -14.06 -2.17 4.50
C LEU A 403 -14.56 -1.00 3.66
N VAL A 404 -13.70 -0.45 2.83
CA VAL A 404 -14.02 0.67 1.94
C VAL A 404 -13.45 0.39 0.56
N HIS A 405 -14.31 0.41 -0.46
CA HIS A 405 -13.88 0.30 -1.84
C HIS A 405 -13.26 1.63 -2.31
N ASP A 406 -12.06 1.57 -2.90
CA ASP A 406 -11.45 2.73 -3.57
C ASP A 406 -11.28 2.49 -5.07
N PRO A 407 -12.10 3.13 -5.92
CA PRO A 407 -12.02 2.99 -7.38
C PRO A 407 -10.65 3.39 -7.96
N THR A 408 -9.88 4.22 -7.23
CA THR A 408 -8.54 4.61 -7.68
C THR A 408 -7.58 3.42 -7.75
N LEU A 409 -7.70 2.46 -6.81
CA LEU A 409 -6.90 1.23 -6.85
C LEU A 409 -7.21 0.41 -8.11
N ASP A 410 -8.49 0.32 -8.49
CA ASP A 410 -8.90 -0.38 -9.71
C ASP A 410 -8.33 0.29 -10.97
N ALA A 411 -8.41 1.61 -11.04
CA ALA A 411 -7.86 2.38 -12.15
C ALA A 411 -6.32 2.28 -12.28
N LEU A 412 -5.64 1.95 -11.18
CA LEU A 412 -4.18 1.75 -11.14
C LEU A 412 -3.76 0.29 -11.37
N GLY A 413 -4.71 -0.63 -11.58
CA GLY A 413 -4.43 -2.06 -11.75
C GLY A 413 -4.25 -2.86 -10.47
N TYR A 414 -4.57 -2.29 -9.29
CA TYR A 414 -4.50 -2.95 -7.98
C TYR A 414 -5.86 -3.46 -7.49
N SER A 415 -6.68 -3.97 -8.40
CA SER A 415 -8.04 -4.44 -8.07
C SER A 415 -8.07 -5.59 -7.05
N ASN A 416 -7.02 -6.40 -7.01
CA ASN A 416 -6.86 -7.52 -6.07
C ASN A 416 -5.94 -7.18 -4.88
N CYS A 417 -5.75 -5.90 -4.60
CA CYS A 417 -4.92 -5.43 -3.50
C CYS A 417 -5.69 -4.50 -2.57
N GLY A 418 -5.11 -4.19 -1.42
CA GLY A 418 -5.66 -3.19 -0.52
C GLY A 418 -4.71 -2.76 0.57
N GLY A 419 -4.91 -1.55 1.07
CA GLY A 419 -4.14 -0.98 2.17
C GLY A 419 -4.94 -0.97 3.47
N LEU A 420 -4.47 -1.66 4.50
CA LEU A 420 -5.04 -1.66 5.84
C LEU A 420 -4.36 -0.57 6.68
N ILE A 421 -5.06 0.53 6.90
CA ILE A 421 -4.53 1.76 7.46
C ILE A 421 -5.13 1.99 8.86
N ASP A 422 -4.29 2.46 9.78
CA ASP A 422 -4.73 3.00 11.05
C ASP A 422 -5.10 4.47 10.87
N GLU A 423 -6.30 4.86 11.26
CA GLU A 423 -6.79 6.23 11.12
C GLU A 423 -5.91 7.24 11.85
N GLU A 424 -5.39 6.88 13.03
CA GLU A 424 -4.55 7.77 13.83
C GLU A 424 -3.14 7.95 13.26
N GLY A 425 -2.67 6.97 12.50
CA GLY A 425 -1.36 7.00 11.86
C GLY A 425 -1.32 7.80 10.55
N LEU A 426 -2.48 8.16 9.99
CA LEU A 426 -2.54 8.93 8.74
C LEU A 426 -2.47 10.43 9.03
N VAL A 427 -1.53 11.12 8.37
CA VAL A 427 -1.30 12.56 8.53
C VAL A 427 -1.20 13.22 7.16
N ARG A 428 -1.89 14.33 6.97
CA ARG A 428 -1.72 15.19 5.81
C ARG A 428 -0.84 16.38 6.16
N TYR A 429 0.29 16.52 5.47
CA TYR A 429 1.08 17.75 5.49
C TYR A 429 0.71 18.60 4.29
N TYR A 430 0.47 19.88 4.51
CA TYR A 430 0.15 20.80 3.43
C TYR A 430 0.84 22.14 3.61
N LEU A 431 1.37 22.68 2.51
CA LEU A 431 1.86 24.05 2.42
C LEU A 431 0.72 24.96 1.92
N LYS A 432 -0.09 24.44 0.99
CA LYS A 432 -1.24 25.12 0.44
C LYS A 432 -2.37 24.11 0.20
N ASN A 433 -3.55 24.43 0.73
CA ASN A 433 -4.76 23.67 0.43
C ASN A 433 -5.19 23.91 -1.02
N GLU A 434 -6.13 23.08 -1.49
CA GLU A 434 -6.75 23.26 -2.79
C GLU A 434 -7.32 24.70 -2.88
N ASP A 435 -6.81 25.45 -3.85
CA ASP A 435 -7.16 26.84 -4.10
C ASP A 435 -7.43 26.98 -5.60
N VAL A 436 -8.58 27.57 -5.92
CA VAL A 436 -8.98 27.85 -7.30
C VAL A 436 -8.87 29.35 -7.52
N LYS A 437 -8.07 29.75 -8.51
CA LYS A 437 -7.90 31.13 -8.89
C LYS A 437 -8.31 31.34 -10.33
N THR A 438 -9.07 32.38 -10.56
CA THR A 438 -9.43 32.85 -11.90
C THR A 438 -8.54 34.05 -12.22
N GLU A 439 -7.79 33.97 -13.28
CA GLU A 439 -6.84 35.00 -13.75
C GLU A 439 -7.11 35.31 -15.22
N ASN A 440 -6.99 36.57 -15.62
CA ASN A 440 -6.97 36.92 -17.05
C ASN A 440 -5.62 36.51 -17.63
N VAL A 441 -5.62 36.00 -18.86
CA VAL A 441 -4.37 35.62 -19.53
C VAL A 441 -3.73 36.89 -20.10
N ASP A 442 -2.50 37.17 -19.71
CA ASP A 442 -1.78 38.33 -20.21
C ASP A 442 -1.55 38.25 -21.74
N GLY A 443 -2.04 39.26 -22.45
CA GLY A 443 -1.90 39.36 -23.90
C GLY A 443 -2.93 38.56 -24.72
N GLU A 444 -3.91 37.92 -24.08
CA GLU A 444 -4.97 37.17 -24.75
C GLU A 444 -6.35 37.53 -24.17
N GLU A 445 -7.38 37.50 -25.01
CA GLU A 445 -8.76 37.66 -24.57
C GLU A 445 -9.30 36.30 -24.09
N ALA A 446 -8.82 35.90 -22.90
CA ALA A 446 -9.17 34.62 -22.30
C ALA A 446 -9.05 34.67 -20.77
N LYS A 447 -9.85 33.86 -20.11
CA LYS A 447 -9.78 33.61 -18.67
C LYS A 447 -9.13 32.26 -18.39
N ARG A 448 -8.22 32.25 -17.44
CA ARG A 448 -7.57 31.03 -16.95
C ARG A 448 -8.07 30.73 -15.55
N GLU A 449 -8.53 29.53 -15.35
CA GLU A 449 -8.79 28.99 -14.02
C GLU A 449 -7.65 28.05 -13.63
N VAL A 450 -6.99 28.34 -12.53
CA VAL A 450 -5.88 27.57 -11.99
C VAL A 450 -6.30 26.91 -10.70
N VAL A 451 -6.27 25.60 -10.67
CA VAL A 451 -6.43 24.82 -9.45
C VAL A 451 -5.06 24.39 -8.96
N MET A 452 -4.75 24.63 -7.71
CA MET A 452 -3.45 24.33 -7.13
C MET A 452 -3.58 23.71 -5.75
N THR A 453 -2.79 22.67 -5.49
CA THR A 453 -2.55 22.14 -4.14
C THR A 453 -1.08 21.84 -3.93
N ILE A 454 -0.59 21.95 -2.69
CA ILE A 454 0.75 21.54 -2.28
C ILE A 454 0.60 20.74 -1.01
N ASP A 455 0.60 19.43 -1.14
CA ASP A 455 0.41 18.52 -0.02
C ASP A 455 1.13 17.18 -0.20
N CYS A 456 1.15 16.38 0.86
CA CYS A 456 1.45 14.97 0.82
C CYS A 456 0.70 14.23 1.94
N LEU A 457 0.44 12.94 1.74
CA LEU A 457 -0.07 12.05 2.77
C LEU A 457 1.08 11.22 3.35
N CYS A 458 1.10 11.11 4.66
CA CYS A 458 2.12 10.38 5.40
C CYS A 458 1.47 9.31 6.29
N LEU A 459 1.96 8.07 6.21
CA LEU A 459 1.64 6.99 7.13
C LEU A 459 2.71 6.91 8.22
N LYS A 460 2.33 7.18 9.47
CA LYS A 460 3.24 7.11 10.62
C LYS A 460 3.14 5.78 11.32
N GLY A 461 4.30 5.20 11.63
CA GLY A 461 4.38 3.95 12.38
C GLY A 461 4.41 2.69 11.51
N TYR A 462 4.44 1.56 12.19
CA TYR A 462 4.58 0.22 11.60
C TYR A 462 3.27 -0.57 11.58
N SER A 463 2.17 0.00 12.08
CA SER A 463 0.88 -0.69 12.22
C SER A 463 0.15 -0.92 10.89
N HIS A 464 0.58 -0.26 9.82
CA HIS A 464 -0.06 -0.32 8.51
C HIS A 464 0.39 -1.54 7.72
N ILE A 465 -0.54 -2.19 7.01
CA ILE A 465 -0.28 -3.40 6.22
C ILE A 465 -0.83 -3.21 4.81
N TRP A 466 0.01 -3.50 3.80
CA TRP A 466 -0.45 -3.68 2.43
C TRP A 466 -0.80 -5.15 2.21
N VAL A 467 -1.97 -5.43 1.65
CA VAL A 467 -2.44 -6.78 1.37
C VAL A 467 -2.46 -7.00 -0.13
N ASN A 468 -1.74 -8.00 -0.58
CA ASN A 468 -1.80 -8.51 -1.95
C ASN A 468 -2.74 -9.71 -2.01
N GLY A 469 -3.66 -9.70 -2.97
CA GLY A 469 -4.48 -10.86 -3.26
C GLY A 469 -3.71 -11.96 -3.98
N ALA A 470 -4.36 -13.08 -4.19
CA ALA A 470 -3.78 -14.22 -4.89
C ALA A 470 -3.26 -13.81 -6.27
N SER A 471 -2.10 -14.34 -6.65
CA SER A 471 -1.42 -14.08 -7.93
C SER A 471 -0.77 -12.69 -8.08
N GLU A 472 -0.83 -11.84 -7.09
CA GLU A 472 -0.11 -10.56 -7.10
C GLU A 472 1.35 -10.77 -6.66
N THR A 473 2.29 -10.42 -7.52
CA THR A 473 3.74 -10.61 -7.25
C THR A 473 4.46 -9.33 -6.85
N SER A 474 3.76 -8.19 -6.87
CA SER A 474 4.39 -6.91 -6.61
C SER A 474 4.76 -6.72 -5.13
N SER A 475 6.04 -6.50 -4.85
CA SER A 475 6.55 -6.25 -3.51
C SER A 475 6.81 -4.75 -3.27
N ILE A 476 6.65 -4.33 -2.02
CA ILE A 476 7.05 -3.00 -1.56
C ILE A 476 8.49 -3.10 -1.04
N PRO A 477 9.45 -2.36 -1.61
CA PRO A 477 10.82 -2.40 -1.15
C PRO A 477 10.95 -2.05 0.34
N GLY A 478 11.63 -2.89 1.12
CA GLY A 478 11.85 -2.70 2.55
C GLY A 478 10.63 -2.97 3.46
N ALA A 479 9.52 -3.48 2.92
CA ALA A 479 8.41 -3.94 3.73
C ALA A 479 8.61 -5.39 4.17
N THR A 480 8.25 -5.71 5.42
CA THR A 480 8.20 -7.08 5.90
C THR A 480 7.05 -7.81 5.21
N ARG A 481 7.37 -8.89 4.50
CA ARG A 481 6.36 -9.71 3.80
C ARG A 481 5.73 -10.68 4.79
N VAL A 482 4.42 -10.73 4.78
CA VAL A 482 3.63 -11.70 5.56
C VAL A 482 2.84 -12.55 4.56
N THR A 483 3.09 -13.85 4.54
CA THR A 483 2.41 -14.80 3.67
C THR A 483 1.69 -15.84 4.52
N SER A 484 0.64 -16.44 4.01
CA SER A 484 0.03 -17.63 4.62
C SER A 484 0.49 -18.88 3.87
N SER A 485 0.92 -19.90 4.60
CA SER A 485 1.40 -21.15 4.01
C SER A 485 1.14 -22.33 4.95
N ASP A 486 0.98 -23.52 4.38
CA ASP A 486 0.91 -24.79 5.10
C ASP A 486 2.30 -25.41 5.35
N THR A 487 3.33 -24.90 4.68
CA THR A 487 4.72 -25.33 4.78
C THR A 487 5.66 -24.13 4.88
N LEU A 488 6.86 -24.37 5.38
CA LEU A 488 7.94 -23.35 5.36
C LEU A 488 8.62 -23.36 3.99
N PRO A 489 8.88 -22.17 3.38
CA PRO A 489 9.63 -22.07 2.12
C PRO A 489 11.03 -22.67 2.21
N GLU A 490 11.49 -23.26 1.11
CA GLU A 490 12.83 -23.83 1.00
C GLU A 490 13.92 -22.75 0.87
N ASP A 491 13.58 -21.58 0.32
CA ASP A 491 14.51 -20.45 0.12
C ASP A 491 13.95 -19.17 0.74
N PRO A 492 13.92 -19.05 2.09
CA PRO A 492 13.37 -17.91 2.77
C PRO A 492 14.31 -16.70 2.73
N GLN A 493 13.72 -15.51 2.64
CA GLN A 493 14.46 -14.25 2.78
C GLN A 493 14.45 -13.80 4.25
N ILE A 494 15.49 -13.07 4.65
CA ILE A 494 15.56 -12.49 5.99
C ILE A 494 14.36 -11.55 6.21
N ASN A 495 13.68 -11.70 7.34
CA ASN A 495 12.45 -11.00 7.71
C ASN A 495 11.18 -11.42 6.95
N ASP A 496 11.19 -12.52 6.22
CA ASP A 496 9.94 -13.13 5.76
C ASP A 496 9.11 -13.54 6.98
N VAL A 497 7.84 -13.20 6.96
CA VAL A 497 6.87 -13.56 8.01
C VAL A 497 5.79 -14.43 7.42
N ILE A 498 5.55 -15.59 8.03
CA ILE A 498 4.57 -16.57 7.56
C ILE A 498 3.55 -16.87 8.64
N VAL A 499 2.30 -16.87 8.27
CA VAL A 499 1.21 -17.41 9.10
C VAL A 499 1.00 -18.85 8.69
N LEU A 500 1.28 -19.76 9.59
CA LEU A 500 1.14 -21.20 9.32
C LEU A 500 -0.34 -21.62 9.38
N THR A 501 -0.79 -22.25 8.31
CA THR A 501 -2.15 -22.79 8.22
C THR A 501 -2.23 -24.25 8.65
N ALA A 502 -1.07 -24.92 8.78
CA ALA A 502 -0.94 -26.30 9.27
C ALA A 502 0.20 -26.40 10.29
N ASN A 503 0.20 -27.48 11.06
CA ASN A 503 1.28 -27.76 11.98
C ASN A 503 2.57 -28.12 11.22
N VAL A 504 3.67 -27.47 11.52
CA VAL A 504 4.95 -27.66 10.82
C VAL A 504 6.05 -28.02 11.80
N ASN A 505 6.81 -29.06 11.45
CA ASN A 505 8.06 -29.45 12.11
C ASN A 505 9.25 -28.82 11.36
N HIS A 506 10.06 -28.05 12.05
CA HIS A 506 11.29 -27.50 11.48
C HIS A 506 12.52 -28.04 12.20
N LEU A 507 13.47 -28.57 11.43
CA LEU A 507 14.75 -29.05 11.94
C LEU A 507 15.74 -27.89 12.05
N VAL A 508 16.25 -27.66 13.25
CA VAL A 508 17.34 -26.70 13.50
C VAL A 508 18.62 -27.49 13.63
N ASN A 509 19.61 -27.18 12.78
CA ASN A 509 20.93 -27.86 12.78
C ASN A 509 20.88 -29.38 12.68
N GLY A 510 19.81 -29.94 12.12
CA GLY A 510 19.66 -31.38 11.88
C GLY A 510 19.27 -32.22 13.11
N GLU A 511 19.33 -31.68 14.30
CA GLU A 511 19.10 -32.43 15.54
C GLU A 511 17.93 -31.91 16.40
N GLN A 512 17.61 -30.64 16.36
CA GLN A 512 16.50 -30.06 17.12
C GLN A 512 15.31 -29.75 16.25
N LYS A 513 14.12 -30.21 16.68
CA LYS A 513 12.85 -29.92 16.02
C LYS A 513 12.19 -28.76 16.73
N LEU A 514 11.98 -27.67 16.02
CA LEU A 514 11.03 -26.66 16.41
C LEU A 514 9.65 -27.07 15.86
N TRP A 515 8.67 -27.02 16.74
CA TRP A 515 7.29 -27.34 16.39
C TRP A 515 6.46 -26.05 16.39
N PHE A 516 5.88 -25.74 15.25
CA PHE A 516 4.98 -24.62 15.09
C PHE A 516 3.57 -25.13 14.86
N GLU A 517 2.61 -24.65 15.64
CA GLU A 517 1.21 -25.01 15.50
C GLU A 517 0.54 -24.20 14.38
N ALA A 518 -0.56 -24.75 13.83
CA ALA A 518 -1.39 -24.00 12.90
C ALA A 518 -1.91 -22.71 13.57
N GLY A 519 -1.81 -21.59 12.87
CA GLY A 519 -2.11 -20.26 13.39
C GLY A 519 -0.90 -19.52 13.97
N SER A 520 0.24 -20.19 14.17
CA SER A 520 1.46 -19.51 14.57
C SER A 520 1.98 -18.60 13.46
N VAL A 521 2.48 -17.43 13.85
CA VAL A 521 3.19 -16.52 12.94
C VAL A 521 4.68 -16.70 13.17
N VAL A 522 5.41 -17.05 12.13
CA VAL A 522 6.84 -17.32 12.18
C VAL A 522 7.61 -16.37 11.26
N THR A 523 8.84 -16.06 11.62
CA THR A 523 9.74 -15.23 10.80
C THR A 523 11.09 -15.90 10.59
N PHE A 524 11.72 -15.62 9.47
CA PHE A 524 13.05 -16.13 9.16
C PHE A 524 14.13 -15.12 9.56
N ASN A 525 15.04 -15.50 10.44
CA ASN A 525 16.10 -14.62 10.96
C ASN A 525 17.44 -14.70 10.19
N GLY A 526 17.44 -15.37 9.03
CA GLY A 526 18.65 -15.64 8.24
C GLY A 526 19.29 -17.01 8.50
N ASN A 527 18.93 -17.69 9.59
CA ASN A 527 19.45 -19.02 9.94
C ASN A 527 18.34 -20.05 10.17
N THR A 528 17.25 -19.63 10.81
CA THR A 528 16.17 -20.53 11.18
C THR A 528 14.84 -19.76 11.28
N TRP A 529 13.75 -20.51 11.24
CA TRP A 529 12.42 -20.00 11.53
C TRP A 529 12.20 -19.89 13.03
N ILE A 530 11.61 -18.79 13.46
CA ILE A 530 11.32 -18.45 14.84
C ILE A 530 9.92 -17.87 14.97
N GLU A 531 9.30 -17.97 16.12
CA GLU A 531 7.99 -17.37 16.35
C GLU A 531 8.06 -15.84 16.24
N TYR A 532 7.18 -15.27 15.42
CA TYR A 532 7.10 -13.82 15.21
C TYR A 532 6.36 -13.16 16.37
N THR A 533 7.02 -12.33 17.09
CA THR A 533 6.49 -11.66 18.28
C THR A 533 6.27 -10.17 18.11
N GLY A 534 6.26 -9.69 16.87
CA GLY A 534 6.01 -8.29 16.53
C GLY A 534 7.23 -7.38 16.54
N SER A 535 8.41 -7.85 16.98
CA SER A 535 9.66 -7.10 16.89
C SER A 535 10.43 -7.52 15.63
N TYR A 536 10.88 -6.56 14.83
CA TYR A 536 11.70 -6.84 13.65
C TYR A 536 13.06 -7.39 14.08
N ALA A 537 13.46 -8.52 13.47
CA ALA A 537 14.87 -8.84 13.38
C ALA A 537 15.47 -7.90 12.30
N VAL A 538 16.22 -6.88 12.69
CA VAL A 538 17.05 -6.05 11.80
C VAL A 538 18.49 -6.36 12.09
#